data_41ebd2c71ab4ec28b1e2c326696f6dd9
#
_entry.id   41ebd2c71ab4ec28b1e2c326696f6dd9
#
_cell.length_a   1.000
_cell.length_b   1.000
_cell.length_c   1.000
_cell.angle_alpha   90.00
_cell.angle_beta   90.00
_cell.angle_gamma   90.00
#
_symmetry.space_group_name_H-M   'P 1'
#
loop_
_entity.id
_entity.type
_entity.pdbx_description
1 polymer ?
#
loop_
_entity_poly.entity_id
_entity_poly.type
_entity_poly.pdbx_seq_one_letter_code
_entity_poly.pdbx_strand_id
1 'polypeptide(L)'
;MKTFKLHLIRHGMTAGNLQGLYIGSGTDIPLCDEGRAQLNELKERFEYPQVDTVFSSPLLRAVETANILFPDAKHTFTVHDLREAGFGKFENKPVKELVHDEDFKKWITPGSGYVPEGAE
;
A
#
# COMPACT_ATOMS: atom_id res chain seq x y z
N MET A 1 -0.74 -29.10 18.18
CA MET A 1 -0.47 -28.29 16.99
C MET A 1 -0.98 -26.88 17.20
N LYS A 2 -0.18 -25.87 16.88
CA LYS A 2 -0.62 -24.46 16.92
C LYS A 2 -1.07 -24.04 15.53
N THR A 3 -2.19 -23.35 15.47
CA THR A 3 -2.72 -22.81 14.22
C THR A 3 -2.71 -21.27 14.29
N PHE A 4 -2.16 -20.64 13.28
CA PHE A 4 -2.18 -19.19 13.11
C PHE A 4 -3.10 -18.83 11.95
N LYS A 5 -3.89 -17.78 12.14
CA LYS A 5 -4.72 -17.22 11.07
C LYS A 5 -4.16 -15.85 10.68
N LEU A 6 -3.75 -15.73 9.43
CA LEU A 6 -3.16 -14.52 8.88
C LEU A 6 -4.15 -13.85 7.93
N HIS A 7 -4.45 -12.58 8.17
CA HIS A 7 -5.28 -11.76 7.30
C HIS A 7 -4.39 -10.72 6.60
N LEU A 8 -4.40 -10.71 5.27
CA LEU A 8 -3.65 -9.75 4.47
C LEU A 8 -4.61 -8.67 3.96
N ILE A 9 -4.29 -7.42 4.25
CA ILE A 9 -5.15 -6.29 3.91
C ILE A 9 -4.32 -5.24 3.17
N ARG A 10 -4.83 -4.82 2.01
CA ARG A 10 -4.25 -3.72 1.24
C ARG A 10 -4.68 -2.39 1.85
N HIS A 11 -3.81 -1.39 1.81
CA HIS A 11 -4.14 -0.03 2.24
C HIS A 11 -5.30 0.56 1.45
N GLY A 12 -6.01 1.52 2.04
CA GLY A 12 -7.05 2.29 1.40
C GLY A 12 -6.51 3.26 0.34
N MET A 13 -7.42 3.94 -0.30
CA MET A 13 -7.12 4.83 -1.43
C MET A 13 -6.41 6.11 -0.98
N THR A 14 -5.40 6.52 -1.76
CA THR A 14 -4.67 7.78 -1.61
C THR A 14 -5.03 8.74 -2.75
N ALA A 15 -4.64 10.01 -2.61
CA ALA A 15 -4.76 10.97 -3.71
C ALA A 15 -4.02 10.50 -4.97
N GLY A 16 -2.87 9.84 -4.80
CA GLY A 16 -2.13 9.26 -5.92
C GLY A 16 -2.92 8.19 -6.66
N ASN A 17 -3.65 7.35 -5.94
CA ASN A 17 -4.54 6.36 -6.56
C ASN A 17 -5.65 7.02 -7.39
N LEU A 18 -6.27 8.08 -6.86
CA LEU A 18 -7.31 8.83 -7.57
C LEU A 18 -6.78 9.47 -8.86
N GLN A 19 -5.55 9.95 -8.83
CA GLN A 19 -4.91 10.60 -9.96
C GLN A 19 -4.25 9.61 -10.93
N GLY A 20 -4.27 8.31 -10.64
CA GLY A 20 -3.65 7.29 -11.46
C GLY A 20 -2.12 7.35 -11.49
N LEU A 21 -1.50 7.75 -10.37
CA LEU A 21 -0.06 7.83 -10.24
C LEU A 21 0.56 6.51 -9.78
N TYR A 22 1.78 6.24 -10.22
CA TYR A 22 2.57 5.09 -9.80
C TYR A 22 3.27 5.41 -8.48
N ILE A 23 2.81 4.79 -7.39
CA ILE A 23 3.23 5.13 -6.03
C ILE A 23 3.89 3.93 -5.36
N GLY A 24 5.17 4.05 -5.07
CA GLY A 24 5.92 3.09 -4.26
C GLY A 24 6.32 3.67 -2.91
N SER A 25 7.38 3.10 -2.30
CA SER A 25 7.86 3.54 -0.99
C SER A 25 8.54 4.91 -1.01
N GLY A 26 8.94 5.39 -2.17
CA GLY A 26 9.54 6.73 -2.31
C GLY A 26 8.53 7.86 -2.13
N THR A 27 7.25 7.54 -2.04
CA THR A 27 6.15 8.52 -1.91
C THR A 27 5.30 8.15 -0.72
N ASP A 28 5.54 8.79 0.41
CA ASP A 28 4.83 8.54 1.68
C ASP A 28 3.67 9.53 1.85
N ILE A 29 2.54 9.22 1.22
CA ILE A 29 1.33 10.05 1.29
C ILE A 29 0.24 9.36 2.12
N PRO A 30 -0.60 10.14 2.81
CA PRO A 30 -1.71 9.60 3.59
C PRO A 30 -2.86 9.11 2.70
N LEU A 31 -3.84 8.48 3.32
CA LEU A 31 -5.12 8.24 2.68
C LEU A 31 -5.78 9.57 2.29
N CYS A 32 -6.53 9.58 1.21
CA CYS A 32 -7.39 10.72 0.89
C CYS A 32 -8.74 10.60 1.64
N ASP A 33 -9.51 11.69 1.64
CA ASP A 33 -10.80 11.70 2.33
C ASP A 33 -11.76 10.64 1.79
N GLU A 34 -11.77 10.44 0.48
CA GLU A 34 -12.56 9.39 -0.18
C GLU A 34 -12.10 8.00 0.26
N GLY A 35 -10.80 7.79 0.42
CA GLY A 35 -10.24 6.53 0.91
C GLY A 35 -10.65 6.23 2.34
N ARG A 36 -10.61 7.22 3.22
CA ARG A 36 -11.07 7.09 4.61
C ARG A 36 -12.56 6.78 4.68
N ALA A 37 -13.35 7.51 3.90
CA ALA A 37 -14.81 7.30 3.82
C ALA A 37 -15.13 5.89 3.32
N GLN A 38 -14.43 5.41 2.31
CA GLN A 38 -14.61 4.07 1.77
C GLN A 38 -14.29 2.99 2.82
N LEU A 39 -13.21 3.12 3.56
CA LEU A 39 -12.85 2.17 4.62
C LEU A 39 -13.91 2.12 5.72
N ASN A 40 -14.43 3.27 6.13
CA ASN A 40 -15.50 3.34 7.13
C ASN A 40 -16.80 2.70 6.61
N GLU A 41 -17.15 2.91 5.35
CA GLU A 41 -18.29 2.26 4.72
C GLU A 41 -18.10 0.73 4.67
N LEU A 42 -16.91 0.27 4.32
CA LEU A 42 -16.61 -1.17 4.29
C LEU A 42 -16.75 -1.81 5.68
N LYS A 43 -16.36 -1.10 6.75
CA LYS A 43 -16.57 -1.58 8.12
C LYS A 43 -18.04 -1.74 8.49
N GLU A 44 -18.90 -0.90 7.95
CA GLU A 44 -20.35 -1.00 8.18
C GLU A 44 -20.99 -2.13 7.37
N ARG A 45 -20.48 -2.38 6.16
CA ARG A 45 -21.03 -3.38 5.24
C ARG A 45 -20.52 -4.79 5.46
N PHE A 46 -19.29 -4.92 5.96
CA PHE A 46 -18.62 -6.21 6.14
C PHE A 46 -18.12 -6.36 7.57
N GLU A 47 -18.16 -7.58 8.07
CA GLU A 47 -17.56 -7.93 9.35
C GLU A 47 -16.08 -8.21 9.15
N TYR A 48 -15.23 -7.31 9.68
CA TYR A 48 -13.79 -7.54 9.71
C TYR A 48 -13.41 -8.47 10.87
N PRO A 49 -12.35 -9.27 10.72
CA PRO A 49 -11.93 -10.16 11.80
C PRO A 49 -11.50 -9.37 13.02
N GLN A 50 -11.80 -9.91 14.20
CA GLN A 50 -11.23 -9.41 15.44
C GLN A 50 -9.81 -9.96 15.57
N VAL A 51 -8.84 -9.07 15.68
CA VAL A 51 -7.42 -9.42 15.80
C VAL A 51 -6.82 -8.75 17.02
N ASP A 52 -5.93 -9.44 17.71
CA ASP A 52 -5.19 -8.89 18.84
C ASP A 52 -3.93 -8.15 18.37
N THR A 53 -3.35 -8.57 17.27
CA THR A 53 -2.08 -8.05 16.78
C THR A 53 -2.18 -7.63 15.32
N VAL A 54 -1.68 -6.43 15.03
CA VAL A 54 -1.59 -5.89 13.68
C VAL A 54 -0.12 -5.58 13.37
N PHE A 55 0.33 -6.04 12.22
CA PHE A 55 1.61 -5.67 11.65
C PHE A 55 1.36 -4.74 10.46
N SER A 56 1.98 -3.58 10.46
CA SER A 56 1.77 -2.55 9.44
C SER A 56 3.09 -2.13 8.79
N SER A 57 3.04 -1.85 7.50
CA SER A 57 4.06 -1.02 6.86
C SER A 57 4.18 0.33 7.59
N PRO A 58 5.36 0.96 7.63
CA PRO A 58 5.53 2.29 8.23
C PRO A 58 4.91 3.42 7.42
N LEU A 59 4.52 3.18 6.18
CA LEU A 59 3.97 4.23 5.31
C LEU A 59 2.60 4.70 5.81
N LEU A 60 2.35 6.00 5.71
CA LEU A 60 1.14 6.63 6.26
C LEU A 60 -0.14 5.95 5.81
N ARG A 61 -0.26 5.63 4.53
CA ARG A 61 -1.46 4.96 4.00
C ARG A 61 -1.76 3.61 4.64
N ALA A 62 -0.72 2.87 5.01
CA ALA A 62 -0.87 1.58 5.69
C ALA A 62 -1.21 1.76 7.16
N VAL A 63 -0.53 2.67 7.85
CA VAL A 63 -0.77 2.96 9.27
C VAL A 63 -2.20 3.49 9.47
N GLU A 64 -2.65 4.42 8.64
CA GLU A 64 -4.02 4.93 8.72
C GLU A 64 -5.07 3.85 8.44
N THR A 65 -4.84 3.00 7.46
CA THR A 65 -5.73 1.87 7.16
C THR A 65 -5.86 0.95 8.37
N ALA A 66 -4.74 0.58 8.98
CA ALA A 66 -4.74 -0.25 10.17
C ALA A 66 -5.51 0.39 11.34
N ASN A 67 -5.33 1.69 11.57
CA ASN A 67 -6.01 2.41 12.62
C ASN A 67 -7.52 2.53 12.40
N ILE A 68 -7.96 2.66 11.16
CA ILE A 68 -9.39 2.71 10.83
C ILE A 68 -10.04 1.33 10.98
N LEU A 69 -9.41 0.29 10.46
CA LEU A 69 -10.00 -1.06 10.42
C LEU A 69 -9.88 -1.79 11.77
N PHE A 70 -8.80 -1.59 12.50
CA PHE A 70 -8.49 -2.31 13.74
C PHE A 70 -8.11 -1.36 14.89
N PRO A 71 -9.02 -0.44 15.26
CA PRO A 71 -8.71 0.54 16.31
C PRO A 71 -8.53 -0.10 17.70
N ASP A 72 -9.07 -1.30 17.89
CA ASP A 72 -9.07 -1.99 19.19
C ASP A 72 -7.99 -3.07 19.30
N ALA A 73 -7.08 -3.17 18.33
CA ALA A 73 -5.98 -4.12 18.39
C ALA A 73 -5.10 -3.84 19.62
N LYS A 74 -4.80 -4.89 20.40
CA LYS A 74 -4.00 -4.76 21.63
C LYS A 74 -2.55 -4.44 21.33
N HIS A 75 -2.02 -4.95 20.23
CA HIS A 75 -0.63 -4.81 19.84
C HIS A 75 -0.55 -4.38 18.37
N THR A 76 0.18 -3.31 18.12
CA THR A 76 0.46 -2.85 16.76
C THR A 76 1.95 -2.70 16.58
N PHE A 77 2.50 -3.36 15.57
CA PHE A 77 3.92 -3.33 15.24
C PHE A 77 4.11 -2.76 13.84
N THR A 78 5.10 -1.89 13.71
CA THR A 78 5.55 -1.39 12.42
C THR A 78 6.67 -2.27 11.90
N VAL A 79 6.52 -2.79 10.68
CA VAL A 79 7.50 -3.66 10.05
C VAL A 79 7.99 -3.00 8.77
N HIS A 80 9.24 -2.58 8.74
CA HIS A 80 9.85 -1.87 7.62
C HIS A 80 9.75 -2.64 6.30
N ASP A 81 9.98 -3.94 6.34
CA ASP A 81 9.98 -4.79 5.15
C ASP A 81 8.58 -5.06 4.55
N LEU A 82 7.52 -4.60 5.22
CA LEU A 82 6.16 -4.65 4.66
C LEU A 82 5.84 -3.45 3.76
N ARG A 83 6.75 -2.49 3.59
CA ARG A 83 6.49 -1.37 2.68
C ARG A 83 6.57 -1.82 1.22
N GLU A 84 5.89 -1.07 0.37
CA GLU A 84 6.01 -1.22 -1.07
C GLU A 84 7.45 -1.02 -1.52
N ALA A 85 7.85 -1.63 -2.62
CA ALA A 85 9.14 -1.35 -3.24
C ALA A 85 9.26 0.11 -3.66
N GLY A 86 10.47 0.63 -3.65
CA GLY A 86 10.76 1.95 -4.20
C GLY A 86 10.85 1.90 -5.73
N PHE A 87 10.16 2.80 -6.41
CA PHE A 87 10.05 2.80 -7.87
C PHE A 87 11.01 3.80 -8.55
N GLY A 88 11.86 4.48 -7.77
CA GLY A 88 12.88 5.37 -8.29
C GLY A 88 12.30 6.46 -9.20
N LYS A 89 12.86 6.57 -10.40
CA LYS A 89 12.43 7.60 -11.37
C LYS A 89 10.98 7.50 -11.82
N PHE A 90 10.31 6.38 -11.57
CA PHE A 90 8.90 6.21 -11.93
C PHE A 90 7.91 6.66 -10.85
N GLU A 91 8.41 7.00 -9.65
CA GLU A 91 7.56 7.51 -8.59
C GLU A 91 6.77 8.75 -9.01
N ASN A 92 5.49 8.80 -8.62
CA ASN A 92 4.60 9.95 -8.86
C ASN A 92 4.33 10.28 -10.34
N LYS A 93 4.60 9.38 -11.25
CA LYS A 93 4.30 9.58 -12.65
C LYS A 93 2.96 8.97 -13.02
N PRO A 94 2.19 9.61 -13.92
CA PRO A 94 0.93 9.02 -14.39
C PRO A 94 1.16 7.68 -15.08
N VAL A 95 0.44 6.65 -14.62
CA VAL A 95 0.56 5.30 -15.20
C VAL A 95 0.23 5.33 -16.71
N LYS A 96 -0.73 6.14 -17.12
CA LYS A 96 -1.10 6.30 -18.54
C LYS A 96 0.05 6.79 -19.42
N GLU A 97 1.03 7.51 -18.85
CA GLU A 97 2.23 7.93 -19.55
C GLU A 97 3.33 6.87 -19.49
N LEU A 98 3.47 6.20 -18.32
CA LEU A 98 4.47 5.18 -18.12
C LEU A 98 4.28 3.97 -19.04
N VAL A 99 3.07 3.61 -19.39
CA VAL A 99 2.80 2.49 -20.29
C VAL A 99 3.40 2.66 -21.69
N HIS A 100 3.78 3.87 -22.06
CA HIS A 100 4.49 4.19 -23.30
C HIS A 100 6.00 4.36 -23.14
N ASP A 101 6.50 4.30 -21.91
CA ASP A 101 7.94 4.42 -21.61
C ASP A 101 8.62 3.05 -21.75
N GLU A 102 9.67 2.99 -22.57
CA GLU A 102 10.36 1.73 -22.86
C GLU A 102 11.09 1.17 -21.61
N ASP A 103 11.62 2.03 -20.76
CA ASP A 103 12.26 1.60 -19.53
C ASP A 103 11.25 1.06 -18.52
N PHE A 104 10.07 1.68 -18.45
CA PHE A 104 8.97 1.17 -17.63
C PHE A 104 8.50 -0.21 -18.11
N LYS A 105 8.39 -0.42 -19.41
CA LYS A 105 8.05 -1.73 -19.98
C LYS A 105 9.07 -2.80 -19.57
N LYS A 106 10.37 -2.47 -19.58
CA LYS A 106 11.42 -3.37 -19.08
C LYS A 106 11.25 -3.64 -17.59
N TRP A 107 10.95 -2.61 -16.80
CA TRP A 107 10.77 -2.71 -15.35
C TRP A 107 9.68 -3.70 -14.97
N ILE A 108 8.53 -3.64 -15.63
CA ILE A 108 7.39 -4.52 -15.36
C ILE A 108 7.47 -5.88 -16.04
N THR A 109 8.47 -6.11 -16.91
CA THR A 109 8.61 -7.39 -17.62
C THR A 109 9.38 -8.38 -16.77
N PRO A 110 8.78 -9.52 -16.37
CA PRO A 110 9.47 -10.54 -15.60
C PRO A 110 10.74 -11.03 -16.29
N GLY A 111 11.83 -11.12 -15.53
CA GLY A 111 13.10 -11.64 -16.02
C GLY A 111 13.95 -10.66 -16.83
N SER A 112 13.52 -9.41 -17.00
CA SER A 112 14.31 -8.39 -17.72
C SER A 112 15.60 -8.00 -17.00
N GLY A 113 15.61 -8.11 -15.66
CA GLY A 113 16.74 -7.67 -14.82
C GLY A 113 16.91 -6.15 -14.76
N TYR A 114 16.04 -5.38 -15.40
CA TYR A 114 16.13 -3.93 -15.40
C TYR A 114 15.66 -3.36 -14.06
N VAL A 115 16.47 -2.46 -13.50
CA VAL A 115 16.12 -1.70 -12.28
C VAL A 115 16.30 -0.22 -12.58
N PRO A 116 15.27 0.62 -12.44
CA PRO A 116 15.40 2.05 -12.68
C PRO A 116 16.26 2.73 -11.63
N GLU A 117 16.84 3.85 -11.99
CA GLU A 117 17.64 4.65 -11.06
C GLU A 117 16.81 5.02 -9.82
N GLY A 118 17.40 4.81 -8.64
CA GLY A 118 16.77 5.10 -7.36
C GLY A 118 15.73 4.09 -6.89
N ALA A 119 15.48 3.02 -7.64
CA ALA A 119 14.56 1.95 -7.23
C ALA A 119 15.26 0.91 -6.34
N GLU A 120 14.42 0.12 -5.70
CA GLU A 120 14.86 -1.03 -4.89
C GLU A 120 14.80 -2.34 -5.67
#